data_839f159caed5b488d8cf832532cfb6d5
#
_entry.id   839f159caed5b488d8cf832532cfb6d5
#
_cell.length_a   1.000
_cell.length_b   1.000
_cell.length_c   1.000
_cell.angle_alpha   90.00
_cell.angle_beta   90.00
_cell.angle_gamma   90.00
#
_symmetry.space_group_name_H-M   'P 1'
#
loop_
_entity.id
_entity.type
_entity.pdbx_description
1 polymer ?
#
loop_
_entity_poly.entity_id
_entity_poly.type
_entity_poly.pdbx_seq_one_letter_code
_entity_poly.pdbx_strand_id
1 'polypeptide(L)'
;MRSASSVWGSRGLNYDLKNCGNSMIDSSGGWCSGSNTVGSWIQLDNGKIGSISGVITQGRKDYDQWVKSFKVKYKDESGSWWDVDGKTFPGNSDRNTKVTTTFSKPVRARYIRIYPQTWHGHISMRADMIAGDTNTDKSPALGDLPYSNHKSSANWGGDAIGTSHGAGRLDSSRAWSALHNKNTEWYQLSVNTPINVSGVAMKGRPDHPQWITSVKIQYEDENGEFKGVDGGFHFDANYDQHSLVKIFFENPVRTKSIRFYPQSWHGHASARFGILRGGSPTEGYAIMNTIKSLGGFSF
;
A
#
# COMPACT_ATOMS: atom_id res chain seq x y z
N MET A 1 3.09 -1.72 7.31
CA MET A 1 4.13 -2.51 8.04
C MET A 1 3.59 -3.90 8.33
N ARG A 2 4.44 -4.93 8.41
CA ARG A 2 4.02 -6.30 8.72
C ARG A 2 4.66 -6.77 10.02
N SER A 3 3.98 -7.62 10.78
CA SER A 3 4.51 -8.25 11.99
C SER A 3 4.07 -9.70 12.07
N ALA A 4 4.69 -10.50 12.92
CA ALA A 4 4.33 -11.89 13.14
C ALA A 4 4.53 -12.29 14.59
N SER A 5 3.86 -13.36 15.03
CA SER A 5 4.05 -13.94 16.36
C SER A 5 5.49 -14.38 16.60
N SER A 6 6.13 -14.92 15.57
CA SER A 6 7.53 -15.32 15.54
C SER A 6 8.02 -15.46 14.11
N VAL A 7 9.33 -15.45 13.91
CA VAL A 7 10.00 -15.67 12.62
C VAL A 7 11.14 -16.66 12.83
N TRP A 8 11.27 -17.64 11.94
CA TRP A 8 12.37 -18.58 11.95
C TRP A 8 13.71 -17.86 11.81
N GLY A 9 14.68 -18.22 12.64
CA GLY A 9 15.99 -17.55 12.64
C GLY A 9 16.06 -16.26 13.44
N SER A 10 15.00 -15.88 14.18
CA SER A 10 14.90 -14.85 15.23
C SER A 10 15.21 -13.37 14.87
N ARG A 11 15.21 -12.96 13.61
CA ARG A 11 15.52 -11.57 13.22
C ARG A 11 14.32 -10.70 12.82
N GLY A 12 13.09 -11.24 12.91
CA GLY A 12 11.86 -10.49 12.58
C GLY A 12 11.52 -10.43 11.09
N LEU A 13 10.29 -10.02 10.79
CA LEU A 13 9.85 -9.74 9.41
C LEU A 13 10.59 -8.50 8.87
N ASN A 14 10.87 -8.51 7.57
CA ASN A 14 11.56 -7.46 6.82
C ASN A 14 13.07 -7.29 7.12
N TYR A 15 13.66 -8.16 7.95
CA TYR A 15 15.10 -8.11 8.23
C TYR A 15 15.92 -8.97 7.26
N ASP A 16 15.36 -10.08 6.80
CA ASP A 16 15.96 -10.95 5.80
C ASP A 16 15.03 -11.07 4.59
N LEU A 17 15.24 -10.21 3.60
CA LEU A 17 14.41 -10.14 2.39
C LEU A 17 14.56 -11.36 1.46
N LYS A 18 15.49 -12.28 1.74
CA LYS A 18 15.75 -13.44 0.88
C LYS A 18 15.13 -14.74 1.37
N ASN A 19 14.80 -14.86 2.66
CA ASN A 19 14.37 -16.13 3.26
C ASN A 19 13.05 -16.01 4.02
N CYS A 20 13.08 -16.22 5.35
CA CYS A 20 11.89 -16.27 6.20
C CYS A 20 11.33 -14.91 6.62
N GLY A 21 11.97 -13.81 6.25
CA GLY A 21 11.54 -12.45 6.58
C GLY A 21 10.71 -11.74 5.52
N ASN A 22 10.56 -12.32 4.31
CA ASN A 22 9.89 -11.68 3.19
C ASN A 22 8.53 -12.32 2.90
N SER A 23 7.48 -11.78 3.49
CA SER A 23 6.11 -12.31 3.40
C SER A 23 5.25 -11.68 2.30
N MET A 24 5.80 -10.85 1.43
CA MET A 24 5.05 -10.20 0.36
C MET A 24 4.69 -11.18 -0.75
N ILE A 25 3.54 -10.98 -1.38
CA ILE A 25 3.16 -11.73 -2.59
C ILE A 25 4.26 -11.55 -3.66
N ASP A 26 4.56 -12.63 -4.37
CA ASP A 26 5.59 -12.73 -5.40
C ASP A 26 7.05 -12.52 -4.93
N SER A 27 7.29 -12.36 -3.64
CA SER A 27 8.66 -12.30 -3.11
C SER A 27 9.42 -13.61 -3.29
N SER A 28 10.75 -13.54 -3.16
CA SER A 28 11.66 -14.68 -3.34
C SER A 28 11.72 -15.67 -2.17
N GLY A 29 11.12 -15.31 -1.02
CA GLY A 29 11.08 -16.14 0.19
C GLY A 29 9.65 -16.36 0.69
N GLY A 30 9.42 -16.14 1.97
CA GLY A 30 8.13 -16.16 2.65
C GLY A 30 8.28 -15.77 4.12
N TRP A 31 7.18 -15.56 4.83
CA TRP A 31 7.21 -15.66 6.28
C TRP A 31 7.28 -17.15 6.66
N CYS A 32 8.22 -17.48 7.53
CA CYS A 32 8.27 -18.79 8.18
C CYS A 32 8.09 -18.56 9.67
N SER A 33 7.13 -19.23 10.29
CA SER A 33 6.94 -19.14 11.74
C SER A 33 8.13 -19.69 12.51
N GLY A 34 8.43 -19.14 13.67
CA GLY A 34 9.46 -19.70 14.56
C GLY A 34 9.09 -21.06 15.15
N SER A 35 7.80 -21.43 15.07
CA SER A 35 7.29 -22.73 15.52
C SER A 35 6.13 -23.21 14.66
N ASN A 36 5.99 -24.53 14.48
CA ASN A 36 4.88 -25.16 13.77
C ASN A 36 3.70 -25.43 14.73
N THR A 37 3.12 -24.37 15.29
CA THR A 37 2.00 -24.50 16.26
C THR A 37 0.80 -23.69 15.81
N VAL A 38 -0.41 -24.24 16.01
CA VAL A 38 -1.66 -23.49 15.90
C VAL A 38 -1.61 -22.34 16.90
N GLY A 39 -1.99 -21.14 16.46
CA GLY A 39 -1.83 -19.91 17.25
C GLY A 39 -0.71 -19.00 16.72
N SER A 40 0.21 -19.51 15.92
CA SER A 40 1.13 -18.67 15.14
C SER A 40 0.32 -17.76 14.18
N TRP A 41 0.79 -16.53 13.96
CA TRP A 41 0.11 -15.58 13.09
C TRP A 41 1.08 -14.65 12.37
N ILE A 42 0.64 -14.21 11.21
CA ILE A 42 1.20 -13.05 10.51
C ILE A 42 0.18 -11.92 10.48
N GLN A 43 0.62 -10.70 10.74
CA GLN A 43 -0.19 -9.49 10.70
C GLN A 43 0.19 -8.64 9.51
N LEU A 44 -0.84 -8.23 8.79
CA LEU A 44 -0.77 -7.27 7.70
C LEU A 44 -1.32 -5.93 8.20
N ASP A 45 -0.66 -4.83 7.86
CA ASP A 45 -1.05 -3.46 8.23
C ASP A 45 -1.46 -2.72 6.96
N ASN A 46 -2.70 -2.29 6.90
CA ASN A 46 -3.26 -1.51 5.79
C ASN A 46 -2.81 -0.03 5.82
N GLY A 47 -1.99 0.36 6.81
CA GLY A 47 -1.56 1.74 7.00
C GLY A 47 -2.60 2.61 7.69
N LYS A 48 -3.88 2.38 7.40
CA LYS A 48 -5.03 3.09 7.97
C LYS A 48 -6.23 2.15 8.16
N ILE A 49 -7.23 2.60 8.92
CA ILE A 49 -8.53 1.92 8.95
C ILE A 49 -9.19 2.07 7.57
N GLY A 50 -9.51 0.94 6.97
CA GLY A 50 -10.13 0.87 5.65
C GLY A 50 -10.96 -0.39 5.49
N SER A 51 -11.69 -0.49 4.39
CA SER A 51 -12.42 -1.70 4.04
C SER A 51 -11.45 -2.73 3.50
N ILE A 52 -11.54 -3.94 4.03
CA ILE A 52 -10.76 -5.10 3.58
C ILE A 52 -11.76 -6.18 3.21
N SER A 53 -11.73 -6.60 1.94
CA SER A 53 -12.67 -7.58 1.38
C SER A 53 -12.13 -9.00 1.33
N GLY A 54 -10.83 -9.19 1.61
CA GLY A 54 -10.23 -10.50 1.54
C GLY A 54 -8.72 -10.50 1.76
N VAL A 55 -8.12 -11.65 1.49
CA VAL A 55 -6.66 -11.84 1.49
C VAL A 55 -6.23 -12.66 0.29
N ILE A 56 -5.01 -12.45 -0.17
CA ILE A 56 -4.33 -13.31 -1.15
C ILE A 56 -3.18 -14.00 -0.43
N THR A 57 -3.03 -15.31 -0.68
CA THR A 57 -1.94 -16.10 -0.11
C THR A 57 -1.18 -16.88 -1.18
N GLN A 58 0.11 -17.13 -0.92
CA GLN A 58 0.99 -18.03 -1.67
C GLN A 58 1.82 -18.85 -0.69
N GLY A 59 2.33 -20.00 -1.11
CA GLY A 59 3.33 -20.73 -0.36
C GLY A 59 4.69 -20.00 -0.35
N ARG A 60 5.63 -20.55 0.38
CA ARG A 60 7.03 -20.09 0.40
C ARG A 60 7.70 -20.37 -0.95
N LYS A 61 8.44 -19.41 -1.51
CA LYS A 61 8.99 -19.49 -2.86
C LYS A 61 10.13 -20.49 -3.00
N ASP A 62 11.02 -20.53 -2.02
CA ASP A 62 12.31 -21.23 -2.07
C ASP A 62 12.29 -22.64 -1.44
N TYR A 63 11.17 -23.02 -0.77
CA TYR A 63 11.01 -24.35 -0.14
C TYR A 63 9.60 -24.92 -0.33
N ASP A 64 9.46 -26.25 -0.29
CA ASP A 64 8.17 -26.97 -0.33
C ASP A 64 7.42 -26.83 0.99
N GLN A 65 6.97 -25.62 1.27
CA GLN A 65 6.27 -25.23 2.50
C GLN A 65 5.16 -24.25 2.19
N TRP A 66 3.94 -24.55 2.66
CA TRP A 66 2.77 -23.68 2.50
C TRP A 66 1.70 -23.94 3.55
N VAL A 67 0.90 -22.93 3.81
CA VAL A 67 -0.29 -23.02 4.67
C VAL A 67 -1.46 -23.55 3.84
N LYS A 68 -2.04 -24.68 4.28
CA LYS A 68 -3.15 -25.38 3.61
C LYS A 68 -4.52 -24.83 4.04
N SER A 69 -4.62 -24.35 5.28
CA SER A 69 -5.83 -23.69 5.75
C SER A 69 -5.50 -22.68 6.86
N PHE A 70 -6.33 -21.67 7.01
CA PHE A 70 -6.12 -20.59 7.97
C PHE A 70 -7.42 -19.96 8.44
N LYS A 71 -7.38 -19.30 9.60
CA LYS A 71 -8.39 -18.35 10.07
C LYS A 71 -7.89 -16.93 9.89
N VAL A 72 -8.82 -15.98 9.78
CA VAL A 72 -8.51 -14.56 9.68
C VAL A 72 -9.17 -13.83 10.83
N LYS A 73 -8.42 -12.92 11.46
CA LYS A 73 -8.97 -11.95 12.42
C LYS A 73 -8.65 -10.53 11.94
N TYR A 74 -9.54 -9.61 12.28
CA TYR A 74 -9.33 -8.18 12.07
C TYR A 74 -9.38 -7.44 13.41
N LYS A 75 -8.65 -6.32 13.47
CA LYS A 75 -8.69 -5.44 14.65
C LYS A 75 -9.63 -4.27 14.33
N ASP A 76 -10.71 -4.16 15.10
CA ASP A 76 -11.68 -3.09 14.95
C ASP A 76 -11.16 -1.73 15.47
N GLU A 77 -11.98 -0.69 15.36
CA GLU A 77 -11.65 0.66 15.82
C GLU A 77 -11.52 0.76 17.34
N SER A 78 -12.15 -0.13 18.09
CA SER A 78 -12.01 -0.22 19.56
C SER A 78 -10.70 -0.85 20.00
N GLY A 79 -9.95 -1.46 19.08
CA GLY A 79 -8.72 -2.18 19.35
C GLY A 79 -8.92 -3.67 19.66
N SER A 80 -10.14 -4.19 19.51
CA SER A 80 -10.48 -5.59 19.76
C SER A 80 -10.29 -6.46 18.51
N TRP A 81 -9.91 -7.74 18.72
CA TRP A 81 -9.74 -8.71 17.65
C TRP A 81 -10.99 -9.55 17.44
N TRP A 82 -11.49 -9.60 16.22
CA TRP A 82 -12.68 -10.34 15.81
C TRP A 82 -12.38 -11.34 14.71
N ASP A 83 -13.05 -12.49 14.71
CA ASP A 83 -12.95 -13.47 13.63
C ASP A 83 -13.67 -12.96 12.38
N VAL A 84 -13.02 -13.15 11.23
CA VAL A 84 -13.67 -12.94 9.93
C VAL A 84 -14.46 -14.20 9.59
N ASP A 85 -15.77 -14.03 9.34
CA ASP A 85 -16.71 -15.09 8.94
C ASP A 85 -16.79 -16.29 9.91
N GLY A 86 -16.08 -16.30 11.03
CA GLY A 86 -16.09 -17.38 12.03
C GLY A 86 -15.67 -18.77 11.50
N LYS A 87 -15.02 -18.85 10.33
CA LYS A 87 -14.69 -20.11 9.65
C LYS A 87 -13.18 -20.24 9.35
N THR A 88 -12.79 -21.46 8.96
CA THR A 88 -11.47 -21.74 8.41
C THR A 88 -11.55 -21.63 6.88
N PHE A 89 -10.61 -20.90 6.31
CA PHE A 89 -10.49 -20.71 4.86
C PHE A 89 -9.50 -21.70 4.27
N PRO A 90 -9.72 -22.18 3.03
CA PRO A 90 -8.72 -22.96 2.30
C PRO A 90 -7.53 -22.07 1.93
N GLY A 91 -6.34 -22.62 2.03
CA GLY A 91 -5.08 -21.96 1.66
C GLY A 91 -4.46 -22.58 0.41
N ASN A 92 -3.13 -22.64 0.38
CA ASN A 92 -2.36 -23.07 -0.77
C ASN A 92 -2.16 -24.61 -0.81
N SER A 93 -1.99 -25.14 -2.03
CA SER A 93 -1.62 -26.54 -2.31
C SER A 93 -0.21 -26.65 -2.91
N ASP A 94 0.43 -25.51 -3.19
CA ASP A 94 1.78 -25.41 -3.75
C ASP A 94 2.47 -24.11 -3.33
N ARG A 95 3.69 -23.90 -3.85
CA ARG A 95 4.52 -22.71 -3.56
C ARG A 95 4.07 -21.43 -4.27
N ASN A 96 3.50 -21.54 -5.47
CA ASN A 96 3.46 -20.43 -6.42
C ASN A 96 2.05 -19.92 -6.74
N THR A 97 1.05 -20.79 -6.67
CA THR A 97 -0.32 -20.41 -6.98
C THR A 97 -0.85 -19.39 -5.98
N LYS A 98 -1.38 -18.29 -6.49
CA LYS A 98 -2.09 -17.29 -5.67
C LYS A 98 -3.47 -17.83 -5.34
N VAL A 99 -3.79 -17.93 -4.08
CA VAL A 99 -5.13 -18.27 -3.59
C VAL A 99 -5.79 -17.00 -3.06
N THR A 100 -6.88 -16.61 -3.69
CA THR A 100 -7.69 -15.45 -3.28
C THR A 100 -8.81 -15.93 -2.38
N THR A 101 -8.89 -15.34 -1.19
CA THR A 101 -9.97 -15.58 -0.22
C THR A 101 -10.77 -14.31 -0.06
N THR A 102 -12.03 -14.33 -0.48
CA THR A 102 -12.98 -13.22 -0.31
C THR A 102 -13.81 -13.45 0.96
N PHE A 103 -13.96 -12.42 1.79
CA PHE A 103 -14.81 -12.43 2.97
C PHE A 103 -16.29 -12.34 2.58
N SER A 104 -17.17 -12.92 3.38
CA SER A 104 -18.63 -12.84 3.12
C SER A 104 -19.13 -11.38 3.20
N LYS A 105 -18.50 -10.57 4.05
CA LYS A 105 -18.68 -9.12 4.13
C LYS A 105 -17.31 -8.46 4.34
N PRO A 106 -17.02 -7.35 3.63
CA PRO A 106 -15.82 -6.58 3.93
C PRO A 106 -15.78 -6.14 5.39
N VAL A 107 -14.60 -6.17 6.00
CA VAL A 107 -14.38 -5.70 7.37
C VAL A 107 -13.70 -4.33 7.35
N ARG A 108 -14.07 -3.47 8.29
CA ARG A 108 -13.43 -2.16 8.46
C ARG A 108 -12.33 -2.28 9.49
N ALA A 109 -11.08 -2.25 9.04
CA ALA A 109 -9.91 -2.48 9.91
C ALA A 109 -8.64 -1.84 9.35
N ARG A 110 -7.65 -1.61 10.22
CA ARG A 110 -6.27 -1.35 9.84
C ARG A 110 -5.46 -2.64 9.80
N TYR A 111 -5.71 -3.56 10.72
CA TYR A 111 -4.89 -4.76 10.88
C TYR A 111 -5.71 -6.01 10.61
N ILE A 112 -5.11 -6.92 9.83
CA ILE A 112 -5.57 -8.29 9.63
C ILE A 112 -4.50 -9.24 10.15
N ARG A 113 -4.90 -10.27 10.89
CA ARG A 113 -4.05 -11.41 11.24
C ARG A 113 -4.52 -12.66 10.54
N ILE A 114 -3.59 -13.38 9.94
CA ILE A 114 -3.80 -14.72 9.37
C ILE A 114 -3.22 -15.74 10.34
N TYR A 115 -4.04 -16.70 10.76
CA TYR A 115 -3.71 -17.76 11.71
C TYR A 115 -3.71 -19.11 10.99
N PRO A 116 -2.56 -19.67 10.60
CA PRO A 116 -2.45 -21.00 10.02
C PRO A 116 -3.11 -22.07 10.91
N GLN A 117 -3.87 -22.97 10.29
CA GLN A 117 -4.51 -24.11 10.97
C GLN A 117 -3.89 -25.43 10.54
N THR A 118 -3.63 -25.59 9.25
CA THR A 118 -2.93 -26.75 8.67
C THR A 118 -1.91 -26.28 7.62
N TRP A 119 -0.86 -27.07 7.41
CA TRP A 119 0.24 -26.72 6.52
C TRP A 119 0.91 -27.95 5.92
N HIS A 120 1.75 -27.75 4.92
CA HIS A 120 2.68 -28.71 4.38
C HIS A 120 4.11 -28.31 4.79
N GLY A 121 4.87 -29.29 5.30
CA GLY A 121 6.25 -29.09 5.75
C GLY A 121 6.35 -28.16 6.97
N HIS A 122 6.26 -26.87 6.74
CA HIS A 122 6.39 -25.82 7.76
C HIS A 122 5.34 -24.72 7.59
N ILE A 123 4.95 -24.04 8.68
CA ILE A 123 4.12 -22.83 8.59
C ILE A 123 4.92 -21.76 7.87
N SER A 124 4.71 -21.65 6.57
CA SER A 124 5.36 -20.66 5.72
C SER A 124 4.37 -20.13 4.68
N MET A 125 4.37 -18.82 4.45
CA MET A 125 3.48 -18.21 3.47
C MET A 125 3.92 -16.82 3.06
N ARG A 126 3.45 -16.40 1.90
CA ARG A 126 3.35 -15.02 1.45
C ARG A 126 1.89 -14.62 1.47
N ALA A 127 1.59 -13.40 1.86
CA ALA A 127 0.20 -12.95 1.95
C ALA A 127 0.08 -11.45 1.69
N ASP A 128 -1.10 -11.04 1.23
CA ASP A 128 -1.50 -9.64 1.15
C ASP A 128 -2.99 -9.48 1.42
N MET A 129 -3.42 -8.25 1.66
CA MET A 129 -4.82 -7.89 1.83
C MET A 129 -5.43 -7.50 0.48
N ILE A 130 -6.72 -7.79 0.33
CA ILE A 130 -7.53 -7.23 -0.73
C ILE A 130 -8.28 -6.05 -0.13
N ALA A 131 -7.94 -4.84 -0.57
CA ALA A 131 -8.74 -3.67 -0.22
C ALA A 131 -10.20 -3.94 -0.63
N GLY A 132 -11.10 -3.81 0.32
CA GLY A 132 -12.53 -3.89 0.04
C GLY A 132 -12.92 -2.63 -0.71
N ASP A 133 -13.62 -2.80 -1.82
CA ASP A 133 -14.29 -1.70 -2.46
C ASP A 133 -15.40 -1.19 -1.52
N THR A 134 -15.07 -0.27 -0.63
CA THR A 134 -16.09 0.59 -0.01
C THR A 134 -16.48 1.66 -1.01
N ASN A 135 -16.70 1.24 -2.24
CA ASN A 135 -17.05 2.18 -3.27
C ASN A 135 -18.54 2.53 -3.21
N THR A 136 -18.94 3.30 -2.21
CA THR A 136 -20.01 4.28 -2.41
C THR A 136 -19.46 5.57 -3.03
N ASP A 137 -18.13 5.77 -3.02
CA ASP A 137 -17.47 6.83 -3.77
C ASP A 137 -16.87 6.24 -5.06
N LYS A 138 -17.61 6.32 -6.16
CA LYS A 138 -17.22 5.97 -7.53
C LYS A 138 -16.21 6.97 -8.12
N SER A 139 -15.38 7.59 -7.33
CA SER A 139 -14.37 8.53 -7.85
C SER A 139 -13.19 7.74 -8.41
N PRO A 140 -13.01 7.69 -9.73
CA PRO A 140 -11.87 7.02 -10.35
C PRO A 140 -10.58 7.74 -9.95
N ALA A 141 -9.47 7.01 -9.95
CA ALA A 141 -8.16 7.64 -9.95
C ALA A 141 -8.09 8.64 -11.10
N LEU A 142 -7.64 9.87 -10.83
CA LEU A 142 -7.45 10.90 -11.87
C LEU A 142 -6.16 10.63 -12.67
N GLY A 143 -5.99 9.39 -13.12
CA GLY A 143 -4.85 8.99 -13.95
C GLY A 143 -4.79 9.69 -15.30
N ASP A 144 -5.94 10.22 -15.75
CA ASP A 144 -6.12 10.78 -17.10
C ASP A 144 -6.07 12.31 -17.14
N LEU A 145 -5.45 12.96 -16.16
CA LEU A 145 -5.21 14.40 -16.25
C LEU A 145 -4.38 14.72 -17.50
N PRO A 146 -4.77 15.75 -18.28
CA PRO A 146 -3.99 16.15 -19.44
C PRO A 146 -2.59 16.61 -19.00
N TYR A 147 -1.59 16.43 -19.85
CA TYR A 147 -0.21 16.79 -19.50
C TYR A 147 0.01 18.28 -19.18
N SER A 148 -0.90 19.17 -19.60
CA SER A 148 -0.93 20.56 -19.14
C SER A 148 -1.07 20.72 -17.62
N ASN A 149 -1.54 19.67 -16.94
CA ASN A 149 -1.72 19.59 -15.49
C ASN A 149 -0.53 18.92 -14.76
N HIS A 150 0.51 18.59 -15.49
CA HIS A 150 1.70 17.91 -14.97
C HIS A 150 2.89 18.86 -14.95
N LYS A 151 3.75 18.70 -13.94
CA LYS A 151 5.05 19.37 -13.82
C LYS A 151 6.07 18.38 -13.23
N SER A 152 7.35 18.66 -13.42
CA SER A 152 8.44 17.93 -12.78
C SER A 152 9.58 18.89 -12.45
N SER A 153 10.45 18.47 -11.53
CA SER A 153 11.72 19.17 -11.27
C SER A 153 12.60 19.16 -12.50
N ALA A 154 12.76 17.98 -13.10
CA ALA A 154 13.46 17.75 -14.37
C ALA A 154 13.13 16.34 -14.88
N ASN A 155 13.40 16.10 -16.19
CA ASN A 155 13.19 14.82 -16.84
C ASN A 155 14.50 14.33 -17.44
N TRP A 156 14.72 13.01 -17.42
CA TRP A 156 15.86 12.39 -18.07
C TRP A 156 15.92 12.80 -19.54
N GLY A 157 17.12 13.13 -20.02
CA GLY A 157 17.34 13.58 -21.39
C GLY A 157 16.83 14.98 -21.72
N GLY A 158 16.27 15.71 -20.74
CA GLY A 158 15.65 17.01 -20.98
C GLY A 158 14.30 16.93 -21.69
N ASP A 159 13.67 15.76 -21.72
CA ASP A 159 12.41 15.54 -22.43
C ASP A 159 11.27 16.41 -21.84
N ALA A 160 10.41 16.91 -22.72
CA ALA A 160 9.26 17.70 -22.30
C ALA A 160 8.22 16.83 -21.56
N ILE A 161 7.42 17.45 -20.67
CA ILE A 161 6.26 16.82 -20.05
C ILE A 161 5.33 16.24 -21.13
N GLY A 162 4.94 14.99 -20.96
CA GLY A 162 4.06 14.26 -21.88
C GLY A 162 4.81 13.52 -22.99
N THR A 163 6.12 13.67 -23.09
CA THR A 163 6.95 12.96 -24.06
C THR A 163 7.95 12.06 -23.36
N SER A 164 8.30 10.92 -23.95
CA SER A 164 9.36 10.01 -23.50
C SER A 164 9.48 9.92 -21.95
N HIS A 165 10.54 10.45 -21.35
CA HIS A 165 10.80 10.43 -19.92
C HIS A 165 10.02 11.49 -19.11
N GLY A 166 9.21 12.32 -19.75
CA GLY A 166 8.28 13.24 -19.12
C GLY A 166 6.84 12.71 -19.05
N ALA A 167 6.58 11.46 -19.46
CA ALA A 167 5.25 10.90 -19.68
C ALA A 167 4.72 10.15 -18.43
N GLY A 168 4.44 10.85 -17.33
CA GLY A 168 4.07 10.29 -16.04
C GLY A 168 2.59 9.96 -15.82
N ARG A 169 1.72 9.87 -16.84
CA ARG A 169 0.31 9.44 -16.69
C ARG A 169 0.22 7.94 -16.38
N LEU A 170 -0.79 7.51 -15.61
CA LEU A 170 -0.99 6.09 -15.25
C LEU A 170 -1.19 5.18 -16.47
N ASP A 171 -1.82 5.68 -17.52
CA ASP A 171 -2.13 4.96 -18.76
C ASP A 171 -1.02 5.09 -19.82
N SER A 172 0.04 5.84 -19.55
CA SER A 172 1.14 6.04 -20.50
C SER A 172 1.89 4.73 -20.79
N SER A 173 2.30 4.56 -22.05
CA SER A 173 3.25 3.54 -22.49
C SER A 173 4.71 3.85 -22.11
N ARG A 174 4.96 5.03 -21.54
CA ARG A 174 6.22 5.51 -20.98
C ARG A 174 6.05 5.88 -19.52
N ALA A 175 7.04 6.50 -18.91
CA ALA A 175 6.97 6.99 -17.54
C ALA A 175 7.73 8.30 -17.38
N TRP A 176 7.45 9.04 -16.32
CA TRP A 176 8.42 10.01 -15.84
C TRP A 176 9.66 9.28 -15.34
N SER A 177 10.81 9.75 -15.74
CA SER A 177 12.11 9.36 -15.21
C SER A 177 12.84 10.62 -14.77
N ALA A 178 13.23 10.69 -13.51
CA ALA A 178 13.94 11.83 -12.96
C ALA A 178 15.25 12.10 -13.72
N LEU A 179 15.69 13.35 -13.80
CA LEU A 179 17.00 13.66 -14.41
C LEU A 179 18.14 13.02 -13.61
N HIS A 180 18.01 13.05 -12.28
CA HIS A 180 18.98 12.45 -11.37
C HIS A 180 18.27 11.52 -10.37
N ASN A 181 18.95 10.48 -9.93
CA ASN A 181 18.48 9.61 -8.84
C ASN A 181 18.70 10.30 -7.49
N LYS A 182 17.87 11.32 -7.18
CA LYS A 182 17.92 12.10 -5.94
C LYS A 182 16.53 12.25 -5.31
N ASN A 183 16.48 12.29 -4.00
CA ASN A 183 15.24 12.49 -3.23
C ASN A 183 14.71 13.95 -3.28
N THR A 184 15.43 14.86 -3.93
CA THR A 184 15.01 16.23 -4.21
C THR A 184 14.26 16.38 -5.52
N GLU A 185 14.32 15.38 -6.40
CA GLU A 185 13.52 15.35 -7.63
C GLU A 185 12.06 15.11 -7.30
N TRP A 186 11.17 15.65 -8.12
CA TRP A 186 9.73 15.51 -7.91
C TRP A 186 8.93 15.51 -9.21
N TYR A 187 7.77 14.87 -9.14
CA TYR A 187 6.72 14.97 -10.14
C TYR A 187 5.46 15.54 -9.51
N GLN A 188 4.69 16.35 -10.22
CA GLN A 188 3.51 17.06 -9.72
C GLN A 188 2.30 16.82 -10.62
N LEU A 189 1.16 16.57 -9.98
CA LEU A 189 -0.16 16.59 -10.60
C LEU A 189 -0.95 17.76 -10.03
N SER A 190 -1.60 18.53 -10.92
CA SER A 190 -2.40 19.69 -10.52
C SER A 190 -3.81 19.62 -11.11
N VAL A 191 -4.76 20.30 -10.47
CA VAL A 191 -6.14 20.49 -10.92
C VAL A 191 -6.52 21.97 -10.85
N ASN A 192 -7.48 22.40 -11.66
CA ASN A 192 -7.85 23.80 -11.76
C ASN A 192 -8.55 24.34 -10.49
N THR A 193 -9.31 23.48 -9.80
CA THR A 193 -10.02 23.80 -8.56
C THR A 193 -9.61 22.84 -7.46
N PRO A 194 -9.53 23.29 -6.18
CA PRO A 194 -9.18 22.39 -5.09
C PRO A 194 -10.17 21.22 -4.96
N ILE A 195 -9.64 20.02 -4.87
CA ILE A 195 -10.40 18.78 -4.66
C ILE A 195 -9.97 18.10 -3.36
N ASN A 196 -10.85 17.25 -2.82
CA ASN A 196 -10.47 16.35 -1.75
C ASN A 196 -9.68 15.16 -2.33
N VAL A 197 -8.47 14.97 -1.83
CA VAL A 197 -7.57 13.88 -2.20
C VAL A 197 -7.44 12.94 -1.02
N SER A 198 -7.89 11.70 -1.19
CA SER A 198 -7.80 10.64 -0.18
C SER A 198 -6.56 9.76 -0.34
N GLY A 199 -5.80 9.96 -1.41
CA GLY A 199 -4.62 9.17 -1.69
C GLY A 199 -4.09 9.38 -3.10
N VAL A 200 -3.15 8.53 -3.47
CA VAL A 200 -2.53 8.53 -4.80
C VAL A 200 -2.42 7.11 -5.36
N ALA A 201 -2.21 7.01 -6.66
CA ALA A 201 -1.96 5.76 -7.35
C ALA A 201 -0.65 5.85 -8.13
N MET A 202 0.14 4.78 -8.15
CA MET A 202 1.44 4.74 -8.82
C MET A 202 1.63 3.41 -9.57
N LYS A 203 2.37 3.47 -10.68
CA LYS A 203 2.90 2.32 -11.42
C LYS A 203 4.37 2.58 -11.74
N GLY A 204 5.14 1.51 -11.92
CA GLY A 204 6.51 1.62 -12.41
C GLY A 204 6.57 1.98 -13.91
N ARG A 205 7.77 2.07 -14.45
CA ARG A 205 8.05 2.32 -15.86
C ARG A 205 7.76 1.07 -16.69
N PRO A 206 6.91 1.13 -17.74
CA PRO A 206 6.46 -0.08 -18.44
C PRO A 206 7.50 -0.69 -19.38
N ASP A 207 8.38 0.12 -19.93
CA ASP A 207 9.36 -0.26 -20.98
C ASP A 207 10.77 -0.57 -20.46
N HIS A 208 11.02 -0.35 -19.14
CA HIS A 208 12.28 -0.71 -18.48
C HIS A 208 12.04 -1.15 -17.03
N PRO A 209 12.86 -2.05 -16.45
CA PRO A 209 12.72 -2.51 -15.07
C PRO A 209 13.16 -1.42 -14.07
N GLN A 210 12.38 -0.35 -14.00
CA GLN A 210 12.61 0.83 -13.17
C GLN A 210 11.32 1.25 -12.48
N TRP A 211 11.37 1.45 -11.17
CA TRP A 211 10.24 1.92 -10.37
C TRP A 211 10.67 2.55 -9.05
N ILE A 212 9.85 3.44 -8.52
CA ILE A 212 10.02 4.04 -7.20
C ILE A 212 9.52 3.03 -6.16
N THR A 213 10.35 2.68 -5.18
CA THR A 213 10.03 1.73 -4.10
C THR A 213 9.54 2.41 -2.84
N SER A 214 9.92 3.69 -2.61
CA SER A 214 9.40 4.51 -1.52
C SER A 214 9.25 5.96 -1.97
N VAL A 215 8.18 6.63 -1.54
CA VAL A 215 7.84 7.98 -1.96
C VAL A 215 7.40 8.83 -0.76
N LYS A 216 7.85 10.09 -0.72
CA LYS A 216 7.29 11.14 0.12
C LYS A 216 6.30 11.95 -0.71
N ILE A 217 5.14 12.26 -0.13
CA ILE A 217 4.07 12.99 -0.82
C ILE A 217 3.86 14.33 -0.14
N GLN A 218 3.71 15.37 -0.95
CA GLN A 218 3.35 16.69 -0.47
C GLN A 218 2.12 17.21 -1.20
N TYR A 219 1.34 18.04 -0.53
CA TYR A 219 0.20 18.76 -1.07
C TYR A 219 0.40 20.27 -0.94
N GLU A 220 -0.14 21.02 -1.87
CA GLU A 220 -0.17 22.48 -1.84
C GLU A 220 -1.32 22.93 -0.93
N ASP A 221 -1.03 23.67 0.14
CA ASP A 221 -2.03 24.22 1.04
C ASP A 221 -2.72 25.47 0.45
N GLU A 222 -3.62 26.07 1.20
CA GLU A 222 -4.36 27.27 0.80
C GLU A 222 -3.48 28.52 0.60
N ASN A 223 -2.29 28.54 1.20
CA ASN A 223 -1.31 29.62 1.05
C ASN A 223 -0.34 29.37 -0.13
N GLY A 224 -0.46 28.25 -0.85
CA GLY A 224 0.43 27.85 -1.93
C GLY A 224 1.72 27.19 -1.46
N GLU A 225 1.84 26.84 -0.17
CA GLU A 225 2.99 26.14 0.39
C GLU A 225 2.83 24.63 0.30
N PHE A 226 3.93 23.91 0.00
CA PHE A 226 3.93 22.47 -0.03
C PHE A 226 4.22 21.86 1.34
N LYS A 227 3.25 21.11 1.87
CA LYS A 227 3.30 20.41 3.17
C LYS A 227 3.27 18.91 3.00
N GLY A 228 3.98 18.20 3.88
CA GLY A 228 4.00 16.75 3.87
C GLY A 228 2.64 16.15 4.23
N VAL A 229 2.17 15.20 3.41
CA VAL A 229 1.01 14.37 3.75
C VAL A 229 1.36 13.52 4.98
N ASP A 230 0.40 13.37 5.90
CA ASP A 230 0.53 12.57 7.12
C ASP A 230 1.84 12.87 7.89
N GLY A 231 2.16 14.16 8.04
CA GLY A 231 3.38 14.62 8.73
C GLY A 231 4.67 14.44 7.94
N GLY A 232 4.59 14.17 6.63
CA GLY A 232 5.76 13.97 5.76
C GLY A 232 6.31 12.54 5.80
N PHE A 233 5.45 11.58 6.13
CA PHE A 233 5.76 10.16 6.15
C PHE A 233 6.26 9.66 4.77
N HIS A 234 7.13 8.65 4.78
CA HIS A 234 7.57 7.95 3.57
C HIS A 234 6.71 6.71 3.37
N PHE A 235 6.01 6.67 2.24
CA PHE A 235 5.12 5.58 1.88
C PHE A 235 5.84 4.52 1.06
N ASP A 236 5.55 3.25 1.30
CA ASP A 236 5.92 2.17 0.40
C ASP A 236 5.19 2.36 -0.94
N ALA A 237 5.92 2.22 -2.06
CA ALA A 237 5.40 2.44 -3.39
C ALA A 237 5.48 1.15 -4.25
N ASN A 238 5.95 1.23 -5.49
CA ASN A 238 5.92 0.09 -6.40
C ASN A 238 7.01 -0.95 -6.08
N TYR A 239 6.71 -2.19 -6.40
CA TYR A 239 7.61 -3.35 -6.31
C TYR A 239 7.87 -3.98 -7.68
N ASP A 240 7.20 -3.49 -8.72
CA ASP A 240 7.37 -3.88 -10.12
C ASP A 240 6.98 -2.74 -11.09
N GLN A 241 7.05 -3.03 -12.39
CA GLN A 241 6.75 -2.10 -13.48
C GLN A 241 5.24 -1.85 -13.68
N HIS A 242 4.38 -2.84 -13.39
CA HIS A 242 3.02 -2.90 -13.93
C HIS A 242 1.92 -2.81 -12.88
N SER A 243 2.20 -3.24 -11.67
CA SER A 243 1.21 -3.26 -10.59
C SER A 243 0.77 -1.84 -10.21
N LEU A 244 -0.54 -1.64 -10.14
CA LEU A 244 -1.13 -0.41 -9.63
C LEU A 244 -1.08 -0.42 -8.10
N VAL A 245 -0.21 0.37 -7.52
CA VAL A 245 -0.14 0.58 -6.07
C VAL A 245 -0.97 1.80 -5.70
N LYS A 246 -1.93 1.64 -4.78
CA LYS A 246 -2.72 2.73 -4.21
C LYS A 246 -2.21 3.05 -2.81
N ILE A 247 -1.84 4.30 -2.57
CA ILE A 247 -1.41 4.84 -1.29
C ILE A 247 -2.51 5.75 -0.78
N PHE A 248 -3.13 5.38 0.34
CA PHE A 248 -4.19 6.17 0.95
C PHE A 248 -3.63 7.02 2.11
N PHE A 249 -4.09 8.24 2.21
CA PHE A 249 -3.71 9.16 3.28
C PHE A 249 -4.49 8.86 4.56
N GLU A 250 -3.83 8.96 5.70
CA GLU A 250 -4.51 8.89 7.00
C GLU A 250 -5.50 10.04 7.15
N ASN A 251 -5.08 11.22 6.70
CA ASN A 251 -5.91 12.42 6.67
C ASN A 251 -6.05 12.90 5.21
N PRO A 252 -7.24 12.76 4.59
CA PRO A 252 -7.49 13.35 3.27
C PRO A 252 -7.19 14.83 3.26
N VAL A 253 -6.62 15.34 2.18
CA VAL A 253 -6.23 16.74 2.03
C VAL A 253 -7.08 17.43 0.96
N ARG A 254 -7.43 18.71 1.16
CA ARG A 254 -8.04 19.54 0.15
C ARG A 254 -6.96 20.37 -0.55
N THR A 255 -6.73 20.13 -1.84
CA THR A 255 -5.59 20.72 -2.54
C THR A 255 -5.83 20.86 -4.04
N LYS A 256 -5.03 21.73 -4.67
CA LYS A 256 -4.91 21.82 -6.14
C LYS A 256 -3.73 21.00 -6.68
N SER A 257 -2.71 20.72 -5.87
CA SER A 257 -1.49 20.11 -6.36
C SER A 257 -0.94 19.06 -5.40
N ILE A 258 -0.52 17.93 -5.95
CA ILE A 258 0.19 16.87 -5.24
C ILE A 258 1.57 16.70 -5.87
N ARG A 259 2.63 16.65 -5.05
CA ARG A 259 4.00 16.33 -5.44
C ARG A 259 4.44 14.99 -4.90
N PHE A 260 5.16 14.25 -5.73
CA PHE A 260 5.75 12.95 -5.44
C PHE A 260 7.26 13.10 -5.43
N TYR A 261 7.91 12.80 -4.30
CA TYR A 261 9.35 12.84 -4.13
C TYR A 261 9.88 11.42 -3.96
N PRO A 262 10.60 10.84 -4.93
CA PRO A 262 11.25 9.54 -4.76
C PRO A 262 12.16 9.51 -3.54
N GLN A 263 12.07 8.46 -2.73
CA GLN A 263 12.98 8.28 -1.58
C GLN A 263 13.88 7.07 -1.79
N SER A 264 13.37 6.03 -2.44
CA SER A 264 14.13 4.89 -2.93
C SER A 264 13.53 4.36 -4.22
N TRP A 265 14.31 3.60 -4.99
CA TRP A 265 13.91 3.09 -6.31
C TRP A 265 14.70 1.83 -6.69
N HIS A 266 14.15 1.10 -7.66
CA HIS A 266 14.85 0.04 -8.36
C HIS A 266 15.32 0.57 -9.73
N GLY A 267 16.58 0.36 -10.06
CA GLY A 267 17.21 0.82 -11.30
C GLY A 267 17.29 2.35 -11.37
N HIS A 268 16.19 3.02 -11.68
CA HIS A 268 16.08 4.47 -11.77
C HIS A 268 14.78 4.98 -11.15
N ALA A 269 14.79 6.23 -10.64
CA ALA A 269 13.60 6.88 -10.11
C ALA A 269 12.63 7.19 -11.25
N SER A 270 11.79 6.20 -11.58
CA SER A 270 10.83 6.27 -12.69
C SER A 270 9.45 5.79 -12.22
N ALA A 271 8.38 6.51 -12.59
CA ALA A 271 7.03 6.11 -12.26
C ALA A 271 5.96 6.80 -13.12
N ARG A 272 4.74 6.28 -12.99
CA ARG A 272 3.48 6.86 -13.47
C ARG A 272 2.59 7.15 -12.27
N PHE A 273 1.80 8.22 -12.32
CA PHE A 273 1.14 8.80 -11.16
C PHE A 273 -0.32 9.13 -11.43
N GLY A 274 -1.15 9.01 -10.40
CA GLY A 274 -2.55 9.41 -10.39
C GLY A 274 -3.00 9.87 -9.01
N ILE A 275 -4.13 10.57 -8.95
CA ILE A 275 -4.75 11.07 -7.72
C ILE A 275 -6.01 10.25 -7.43
N LEU A 276 -6.19 9.83 -6.18
CA LEU A 276 -7.42 9.23 -5.68
C LEU A 276 -8.28 10.31 -5.02
N ARG A 277 -9.45 10.58 -5.61
CA ARG A 277 -10.44 11.49 -5.02
C ARG A 277 -11.16 10.82 -3.86
N GLY A 278 -11.68 11.59 -2.94
CA GLY A 278 -12.57 11.15 -1.86
C GLY A 278 -12.14 11.61 -0.49
N GLY A 279 -13.01 11.35 0.49
CA GLY A 279 -12.85 11.82 1.85
C GLY A 279 -13.01 13.35 1.97
N SER A 280 -13.47 13.80 3.14
CA SER A 280 -13.44 15.21 3.49
C SER A 280 -12.47 15.41 4.65
N PRO A 281 -11.63 16.46 4.65
CA PRO A 281 -10.81 16.80 5.81
C PRO A 281 -11.62 16.97 7.10
N THR A 282 -12.91 17.27 6.98
CA THR A 282 -13.84 17.45 8.10
C THR A 282 -14.37 16.14 8.69
N GLU A 283 -14.31 15.02 7.97
CA GLU A 283 -14.76 13.72 8.50
C GLU A 283 -13.81 13.17 9.60
N GLY A 284 -12.51 13.40 9.48
CA GLY A 284 -11.54 13.06 10.53
C GLY A 284 -11.71 13.91 11.80
N TYR A 285 -12.08 15.19 11.68
CA TYR A 285 -12.33 16.07 12.81
C TYR A 285 -13.65 15.76 13.55
N ALA A 286 -14.68 15.32 12.85
CA ALA A 286 -15.97 14.97 13.46
C ALA A 286 -15.83 13.75 14.38
N ILE A 287 -15.03 12.74 14.00
CA ILE A 287 -14.77 11.55 14.82
C ILE A 287 -13.95 11.90 16.06
N MET A 288 -12.94 12.75 15.96
CA MET A 288 -12.13 13.18 17.13
C MET A 288 -12.94 14.03 18.11
N ASN A 289 -13.84 14.89 17.65
CA ASN A 289 -14.69 15.71 18.51
C ASN A 289 -15.78 14.86 19.21
N THR A 290 -16.30 13.83 18.57
CA THR A 290 -17.25 12.89 19.19
C THR A 290 -16.56 12.07 20.29
N ILE A 291 -15.31 11.67 20.11
CA ILE A 291 -14.53 10.95 21.16
C ILE A 291 -14.21 11.89 22.33
N LYS A 292 -13.89 13.17 22.08
CA LYS A 292 -13.66 14.15 23.15
C LYS A 292 -14.92 14.52 23.93
N SER A 293 -16.11 14.45 23.30
CA SER A 293 -17.39 14.73 23.97
C SER A 293 -17.92 13.56 24.79
N LEU A 294 -17.41 12.33 24.57
CA LEU A 294 -17.85 11.12 25.26
C LEU A 294 -16.90 10.65 26.37
N GLY A 295 -15.73 11.25 26.53
CA GLY A 295 -14.76 10.89 27.55
C GLY A 295 -14.09 12.09 28.17
N GLY A 296 -14.69 12.64 29.23
CA GLY A 296 -13.99 13.54 30.13
C GLY A 296 -12.87 12.81 30.83
N PHE A 297 -11.64 13.07 30.46
CA PHE A 297 -10.46 12.92 31.31
C PHE A 297 -9.61 14.16 31.15
N SER A 298 -9.66 14.98 32.20
CA SER A 298 -8.67 16.02 32.48
C SER A 298 -7.39 15.37 33.01
N PHE A 299 -6.27 15.83 32.49
CA PHE A 299 -4.99 15.87 33.20
C PHE A 299 -4.47 17.29 33.17
#